data_1444c05445409a93c7cb3781765290eb
#
_entry.id   1444c05445409a93c7cb3781765290eb
#
_cell.length_a   1.000
_cell.length_b   1.000
_cell.length_c   1.000
_cell.angle_alpha   90.00
_cell.angle_beta   90.00
_cell.angle_gamma   90.00
#
_symmetry.space_group_name_H-M   'P 1'
#
loop_
_entity.id
_entity.type
_entity.pdbx_description
1 polymer ?
#
loop_
_entity_poly.entity_id
_entity_poly.type
_entity_poly.pdbx_seq_one_letter_code
_entity_poly.pdbx_strand_id
1 'polypeptide(L)'
;MGENELYQIAFHFREAIVAAKRNREFDCRDRMHRFPDGCCDDTCDLFGFYLWENYRIHTNQRNGYYEAEMTNHVWLSTDNRIIIDTTGDQFHGTWHPVYVGMETGNYERLSRIITQDNFDIREQSRLWNDYNAILKYLKKV
;
A
#
# COMPACT_ATOMS: atom_id res chain seq x y z
N MET A 1 -7.77 -12.62 -11.67
CA MET A 1 -6.89 -12.95 -10.53
C MET A 1 -7.70 -12.96 -9.24
N GLY A 2 -7.59 -14.03 -8.48
CA GLY A 2 -8.36 -14.20 -7.26
C GLY A 2 -7.74 -13.50 -6.04
N GLU A 3 -8.51 -13.47 -4.95
CA GLU A 3 -8.07 -12.81 -3.72
C GLU A 3 -6.81 -13.45 -3.13
N ASN A 4 -6.69 -14.78 -3.19
CA ASN A 4 -5.52 -15.47 -2.66
C ASN A 4 -4.24 -15.09 -3.40
N GLU A 5 -4.31 -14.97 -4.71
CA GLU A 5 -3.17 -14.56 -5.52
C GLU A 5 -2.79 -13.10 -5.22
N LEU A 6 -3.79 -12.22 -5.14
CA LEU A 6 -3.56 -10.81 -4.78
C LEU A 6 -2.95 -10.70 -3.39
N TYR A 7 -3.41 -11.53 -2.44
CA TYR A 7 -2.86 -11.54 -1.10
C TYR A 7 -1.37 -11.90 -1.12
N GLN A 8 -1.01 -12.94 -1.87
CA GLN A 8 0.40 -13.36 -1.96
C GLN A 8 1.27 -12.27 -2.59
N ILE A 9 0.77 -11.64 -3.64
CA ILE A 9 1.49 -10.52 -4.27
C ILE A 9 1.68 -9.37 -3.27
N ALA A 10 0.62 -8.99 -2.57
CA ALA A 10 0.66 -7.92 -1.57
C ALA A 10 1.60 -8.27 -0.41
N PHE A 11 1.53 -9.50 0.07
CA PHE A 11 2.40 -9.98 1.14
C PHE A 11 3.87 -9.88 0.74
N HIS A 12 4.23 -10.35 -0.44
CA HIS A 12 5.61 -10.32 -0.90
C HIS A 12 6.09 -8.89 -1.13
N PHE A 13 5.23 -8.01 -1.64
CA PHE A 13 5.58 -6.61 -1.82
C PHE A 13 5.85 -5.94 -0.47
N ARG A 14 4.98 -6.18 0.51
CA ARG A 14 5.18 -5.65 1.87
C ARG A 14 6.48 -6.18 2.49
N GLU A 15 6.76 -7.48 2.34
CA GLU A 15 8.00 -8.07 2.85
C GLU A 15 9.23 -7.41 2.21
N ALA A 16 9.16 -7.07 0.93
CA ALA A 16 10.23 -6.35 0.25
C ALA A 16 10.43 -4.95 0.81
N ILE A 17 9.34 -4.24 1.15
CA ILE A 17 9.42 -2.93 1.81
C ILE A 17 10.10 -3.06 3.17
N VAL A 18 9.69 -4.05 3.96
CA VAL A 18 10.28 -4.29 5.28
C VAL A 18 11.78 -4.59 5.16
N ALA A 19 12.17 -5.40 4.18
CA ALA A 19 13.57 -5.72 3.94
C ALA A 19 14.37 -4.48 3.51
N ALA A 20 13.82 -3.67 2.62
CA ALA A 20 14.45 -2.42 2.18
C ALA A 20 14.66 -1.46 3.36
N LYS A 21 13.64 -1.32 4.22
CA LYS A 21 13.74 -0.51 5.42
C LYS A 21 14.82 -1.03 6.36
N ARG A 22 14.85 -2.34 6.61
CA ARG A 22 15.84 -2.98 7.48
C ARG A 22 17.26 -2.75 6.98
N ASN A 23 17.45 -2.73 5.67
CA ASN A 23 18.74 -2.52 5.03
C ASN A 23 19.05 -1.03 4.79
N ARG A 24 18.25 -0.12 5.37
CA ARG A 24 18.45 1.33 5.32
C ARG A 24 18.49 1.90 3.91
N GLU A 25 17.65 1.34 3.02
CA GLU A 25 17.54 1.81 1.64
C GLU A 25 16.76 3.12 1.53
N PHE A 26 15.92 3.44 2.50
CA PHE A 26 15.14 4.67 2.51
C PHE A 26 15.86 5.76 3.30
N ASP A 27 15.96 6.97 2.71
CA ASP A 27 16.54 8.12 3.39
C ASP A 27 15.78 8.41 4.69
N CYS A 28 16.47 8.85 5.74
CA CYS A 28 15.85 9.14 7.03
C CYS A 28 14.79 10.26 6.98
N ARG A 29 14.82 11.09 5.93
CA ARG A 29 13.81 12.14 5.69
C ARG A 29 12.65 11.66 4.85
N ASP A 30 12.72 10.44 4.30
CA ASP A 30 11.68 9.82 3.49
C ASP A 30 10.64 9.19 4.42
N ARG A 31 9.36 9.40 4.12
CA ARG A 31 8.28 8.80 4.90
C ARG A 31 8.37 7.27 4.95
N MET A 32 8.86 6.64 3.88
CA MET A 32 9.04 5.18 3.82
C MET A 32 10.02 4.65 4.86
N HIS A 33 10.91 5.52 5.38
CA HIS A 33 11.79 5.15 6.49
C HIS A 33 10.99 4.73 7.75
N ARG A 34 9.77 5.25 7.90
CA ARG A 34 8.90 4.96 9.06
C ARG A 34 7.82 3.93 8.75
N PHE A 35 7.92 3.25 7.60
CA PHE A 35 6.93 2.24 7.22
C PHE A 35 6.62 1.31 8.41
N PRO A 36 5.34 1.00 8.73
CA PRO A 36 4.12 1.35 7.96
C PRO A 36 3.50 2.70 8.38
N ASP A 37 4.09 3.44 9.29
CA ASP A 37 3.48 4.64 9.87
C ASP A 37 3.59 5.84 8.93
N GLY A 38 2.46 6.50 8.69
CA GLY A 38 2.40 7.76 7.95
C GLY A 38 2.75 7.68 6.48
N CYS A 39 2.76 6.49 5.89
CA CYS A 39 3.14 6.30 4.48
C CYS A 39 2.15 5.45 3.67
N CYS A 40 0.89 5.39 4.10
CA CYS A 40 -0.11 4.61 3.38
C CYS A 40 -0.32 5.11 1.95
N ASP A 41 -0.27 6.42 1.72
CA ASP A 41 -0.39 7.01 0.40
C ASP A 41 0.80 6.67 -0.49
N ASP A 42 2.03 6.83 0.00
CA ASP A 42 3.23 6.46 -0.75
C ASP A 42 3.23 4.97 -1.09
N THR A 43 2.84 4.13 -0.13
CA THR A 43 2.80 2.68 -0.33
C THR A 43 1.78 2.32 -1.42
N CYS A 44 0.62 2.99 -1.44
CA CYS A 44 -0.37 2.80 -2.48
C CYS A 44 0.16 3.22 -3.85
N ASP A 45 0.87 4.35 -3.92
CA ASP A 45 1.49 4.79 -5.17
C ASP A 45 2.48 3.75 -5.69
N LEU A 46 3.34 3.25 -4.81
CA LEU A 46 4.36 2.26 -5.17
C LEU A 46 3.74 0.94 -5.58
N PHE A 47 2.81 0.43 -4.79
CA PHE A 47 2.20 -0.88 -5.05
C PHE A 47 1.23 -0.84 -6.23
N GLY A 48 0.49 0.24 -6.39
CA GLY A 48 -0.39 0.44 -7.54
C GLY A 48 0.40 0.40 -8.85
N PHE A 49 1.55 1.07 -8.89
CA PHE A 49 2.44 1.03 -10.05
C PHE A 49 2.96 -0.38 -10.30
N TYR A 50 3.38 -1.08 -9.25
CA TYR A 50 3.87 -2.45 -9.34
C TYR A 50 2.81 -3.41 -9.92
N LEU A 51 1.57 -3.30 -9.45
CA LEU A 51 0.47 -4.14 -9.93
C LEU A 51 0.18 -3.89 -11.41
N TRP A 52 0.19 -2.64 -11.83
CA TRP A 52 -0.02 -2.31 -13.24
C TRP A 52 1.14 -2.79 -14.11
N GLU A 53 2.36 -2.49 -13.71
CA GLU A 53 3.56 -2.80 -14.50
C GLU A 53 3.76 -4.30 -14.69
N ASN A 54 3.51 -5.09 -13.67
CA ASN A 54 3.84 -6.52 -13.69
C ASN A 54 2.64 -7.43 -13.95
N TYR A 55 1.42 -6.99 -13.65
CA TYR A 55 0.23 -7.82 -13.75
C TYR A 55 -0.89 -7.20 -14.56
N ARG A 56 -0.73 -5.96 -15.01
CA ARG A 56 -1.77 -5.17 -15.70
C ARG A 56 -3.07 -5.10 -14.88
N ILE A 57 -2.94 -5.06 -13.58
CA ILE A 57 -4.06 -4.88 -12.68
C ILE A 57 -4.22 -3.39 -12.41
N HIS A 58 -5.37 -2.85 -12.84
CA HIS A 58 -5.71 -1.45 -12.58
C HIS A 58 -6.23 -1.30 -11.16
N THR A 59 -5.76 -0.28 -10.46
CA THR A 59 -6.23 0.07 -9.12
C THR A 59 -6.49 1.56 -9.02
N ASN A 60 -7.40 1.92 -8.12
CA ASN A 60 -7.59 3.29 -7.68
C ASN A 60 -7.25 3.36 -6.19
N GLN A 61 -6.99 4.56 -5.70
CA GLN A 61 -6.79 4.79 -4.27
C GLN A 61 -8.12 5.18 -3.63
N ARG A 62 -8.40 4.57 -2.50
CA ARG A 62 -9.50 4.95 -1.63
C ARG A 62 -8.90 5.65 -0.42
N ASN A 63 -9.47 6.80 -0.05
CA ASN A 63 -9.00 7.60 1.10
C ASN A 63 -10.18 7.85 2.01
N GLY A 64 -10.05 7.45 3.27
CA GLY A 64 -11.10 7.63 4.27
C GLY A 64 -10.55 8.20 5.56
N TYR A 65 -11.41 8.87 6.33
CA TYR A 65 -11.04 9.45 7.62
C TYR A 65 -11.34 8.46 8.75
N TYR A 66 -10.34 8.17 9.57
CA TYR A 66 -10.46 7.30 10.74
C TYR A 66 -10.53 8.15 11.99
N GLU A 67 -11.75 8.38 12.48
CA GLU A 67 -12.00 9.26 13.62
C GLU A 67 -11.30 8.79 14.90
N ALA A 68 -11.24 7.48 15.12
CA ALA A 68 -10.64 6.92 16.34
C ALA A 68 -9.19 7.34 16.56
N GLU A 69 -8.45 7.59 15.47
CA GLU A 69 -7.04 8.03 15.54
C GLU A 69 -6.84 9.38 14.85
N MET A 70 -7.92 10.06 14.50
CA MET A 70 -7.90 11.41 13.89
C MET A 70 -6.93 11.53 12.71
N THR A 71 -6.97 10.56 11.81
CA THR A 71 -6.09 10.54 10.65
C THR A 71 -6.80 9.93 9.44
N ASN A 72 -6.25 10.16 8.27
CA ASN A 72 -6.74 9.52 7.05
C ASN A 72 -6.00 8.22 6.82
N HIS A 73 -6.67 7.29 6.16
CA HIS A 73 -6.07 6.05 5.69
C HIS A 73 -6.30 5.92 4.19
N VAL A 74 -5.30 5.39 3.48
CA VAL A 74 -5.36 5.18 2.03
C VAL A 74 -5.08 3.72 1.73
N TRP A 75 -5.90 3.13 0.87
CA TRP A 75 -5.74 1.75 0.41
C TRP A 75 -6.09 1.66 -1.07
N LEU A 76 -5.76 0.53 -1.71
CA LEU A 76 -6.05 0.32 -3.12
C LEU A 76 -7.37 -0.41 -3.32
N SER A 77 -8.06 -0.12 -4.41
CA SER A 77 -9.27 -0.82 -4.84
C SER A 77 -9.12 -1.25 -6.29
N THR A 78 -9.47 -2.48 -6.59
CA THR A 78 -9.49 -3.00 -7.96
C THR A 78 -10.85 -2.71 -8.61
N ASP A 79 -10.94 -2.94 -9.93
CA ASP A 79 -12.19 -2.77 -10.66
C ASP A 79 -13.30 -3.72 -10.18
N ASN A 80 -12.93 -4.84 -9.57
CA ASN A 80 -13.87 -5.81 -9.00
C ASN A 80 -14.26 -5.50 -7.55
N ARG A 81 -13.93 -4.31 -7.06
CA ARG A 81 -14.21 -3.86 -5.68
C ARG A 81 -13.49 -4.66 -4.60
N ILE A 82 -12.44 -5.37 -4.96
CA ILE A 82 -11.56 -6.00 -3.99
C ILE A 82 -10.55 -4.94 -3.56
N ILE A 83 -10.39 -4.75 -2.26
CA ILE A 83 -9.40 -3.79 -1.75
C ILE A 83 -8.13 -4.51 -1.34
N ILE A 84 -7.03 -3.77 -1.38
CA ILE A 84 -5.71 -4.26 -1.01
C ILE A 84 -5.08 -3.21 -0.11
N ASP A 85 -4.69 -3.62 1.10
CA ASP A 85 -4.10 -2.72 2.08
C ASP A 85 -2.87 -3.40 2.70
N THR A 86 -1.74 -2.73 2.65
CA THR A 86 -0.48 -3.25 3.18
C THR A 86 0.06 -2.43 4.36
N THR A 87 -0.74 -1.49 4.89
CA THR A 87 -0.34 -0.62 5.99
C THR A 87 -1.39 -0.53 7.10
N GLY A 88 -2.31 -1.49 7.17
CA GLY A 88 -3.37 -1.46 8.19
C GLY A 88 -2.82 -1.47 9.61
N ASP A 89 -1.68 -2.10 9.84
CA ASP A 89 -1.06 -2.22 11.16
C ASP A 89 -0.43 -0.92 11.66
N GLN A 90 -0.54 0.19 10.91
CA GLN A 90 -0.23 1.51 11.47
C GLN A 90 -1.24 1.92 12.55
N PHE A 91 -2.40 1.28 12.61
CA PHE A 91 -3.46 1.58 13.56
C PHE A 91 -3.51 0.54 14.68
N HIS A 92 -4.01 0.97 15.84
CA HIS A 92 -4.23 0.08 16.97
C HIS A 92 -5.47 -0.78 16.75
N GLY A 93 -5.49 -1.97 17.36
CA GLY A 93 -6.65 -2.86 17.34
C GLY A 93 -6.49 -4.01 16.35
N THR A 94 -7.55 -4.33 15.63
CA THR A 94 -7.66 -5.55 14.82
C THR A 94 -7.29 -5.35 13.35
N TRP A 95 -6.57 -4.28 13.01
CA TRP A 95 -6.11 -4.06 11.66
C TRP A 95 -4.98 -5.03 11.29
N HIS A 96 -5.03 -5.54 10.07
CA HIS A 96 -4.03 -6.51 9.58
C HIS A 96 -2.91 -5.81 8.81
N PRO A 97 -1.68 -6.34 8.89
CA PRO A 97 -0.56 -5.82 8.08
C PRO A 97 -0.83 -5.94 6.58
N VAL A 98 -1.51 -7.01 6.16
CA VAL A 98 -1.94 -7.20 4.77
C VAL A 98 -3.39 -7.64 4.80
N TYR A 99 -4.23 -6.91 4.07
CA TYR A 99 -5.63 -7.27 3.91
C TYR A 99 -5.99 -7.24 2.43
N VAL A 100 -6.62 -8.30 1.95
CA VAL A 100 -7.19 -8.38 0.60
C VAL A 100 -8.59 -8.97 0.72
N GLY A 101 -9.59 -8.25 0.27
CA GLY A 101 -10.98 -8.68 0.38
C GLY A 101 -11.94 -7.55 0.09
N MET A 102 -13.17 -7.74 0.54
CA MET A 102 -14.20 -6.70 0.42
C MET A 102 -13.91 -5.54 1.40
N GLU A 103 -14.41 -4.36 1.06
CA GLU A 103 -14.26 -3.16 1.90
C GLU A 103 -15.24 -3.21 3.06
N THR A 104 -14.98 -4.10 4.01
CA THR A 104 -15.85 -4.39 5.16
C THR A 104 -15.03 -4.36 6.45
N GLY A 105 -15.70 -4.63 7.58
CA GLY A 105 -15.02 -4.66 8.89
C GLY A 105 -14.45 -3.31 9.28
N ASN A 106 -13.14 -3.25 9.52
CA ASN A 106 -12.48 -2.00 9.92
C ASN A 106 -12.69 -0.86 8.93
N TYR A 107 -12.83 -1.17 7.63
CA TYR A 107 -12.99 -0.14 6.59
C TYR A 107 -14.36 0.53 6.64
N GLU A 108 -15.36 -0.12 7.20
CA GLU A 108 -16.69 0.48 7.41
C GLU A 108 -16.67 1.57 8.50
N ARG A 109 -15.63 1.59 9.32
CA ARG A 109 -15.44 2.60 10.37
C ARG A 109 -14.87 3.91 9.84
N LEU A 110 -14.46 3.92 8.56
CA LEU A 110 -13.90 5.11 7.92
C LEU A 110 -15.02 5.92 7.28
N SER A 111 -14.87 7.24 7.32
CA SER A 111 -15.86 8.19 6.80
C SER A 111 -15.25 9.07 5.73
N ARG A 112 -16.11 9.81 5.04
CA ARG A 112 -15.69 10.77 4.01
C ARG A 112 -14.80 10.14 2.95
N ILE A 113 -15.18 8.93 2.51
CA ILE A 113 -14.36 8.17 1.57
C ILE A 113 -14.41 8.81 0.19
N ILE A 114 -13.24 9.05 -0.38
CA ILE A 114 -13.07 9.50 -1.75
C ILE A 114 -12.24 8.51 -2.53
N THR A 115 -12.46 8.47 -3.85
CA THR A 115 -11.66 7.64 -4.76
C THR A 115 -10.84 8.57 -5.65
N GLN A 116 -9.59 8.23 -5.86
CA GLN A 116 -8.67 9.01 -6.67
C GLN A 116 -7.77 8.09 -7.48
N ASP A 117 -7.21 8.62 -8.56
CA ASP A 117 -6.28 7.88 -9.40
C ASP A 117 -4.95 7.68 -8.69
N ASN A 118 -4.24 6.62 -9.07
CA ASN A 118 -2.88 6.42 -8.62
C ASN A 118 -1.94 7.46 -9.25
N PHE A 119 -0.95 7.88 -8.47
CA PHE A 119 0.09 8.79 -8.93
C PHE A 119 1.14 8.02 -9.75
N ASP A 120 1.60 8.62 -10.84
CA ASP A 120 2.68 8.03 -11.63
C ASP A 120 4.02 8.33 -10.96
N ILE A 121 4.58 7.32 -10.31
CA ILE A 121 5.80 7.47 -9.51
C ILE A 121 7.05 7.80 -10.34
N ARG A 122 7.00 7.59 -11.66
CA ARG A 122 8.15 7.89 -12.52
C ARG A 122 8.46 9.38 -12.58
N GLU A 123 7.48 10.22 -12.28
CA GLU A 123 7.64 11.69 -12.28
C GLU A 123 8.11 12.24 -10.95
N GLN A 124 8.24 11.38 -9.93
CA GLN A 124 8.66 11.79 -8.59
C GLN A 124 9.89 10.98 -8.19
N SER A 125 11.05 11.64 -8.19
CA SER A 125 12.33 10.96 -8.03
C SER A 125 12.47 10.19 -6.70
N ARG A 126 11.90 10.71 -5.61
CA ARG A 126 11.93 10.01 -4.32
C ARG A 126 11.21 8.67 -4.40
N LEU A 127 9.98 8.67 -4.93
CA LEU A 127 9.19 7.44 -5.06
C LEU A 127 9.82 6.47 -6.06
N TRP A 128 10.37 6.99 -7.16
CA TRP A 128 11.06 6.15 -8.14
C TRP A 128 12.28 5.45 -7.53
N ASN A 129 13.06 6.17 -6.72
CA ASN A 129 14.21 5.59 -6.02
C ASN A 129 13.75 4.54 -5.01
N ASP A 130 12.68 4.82 -4.25
CA ASP A 130 12.11 3.87 -3.31
C ASP A 130 11.62 2.60 -4.00
N TYR A 131 10.95 2.77 -5.15
CA TYR A 131 10.46 1.65 -5.93
C TYR A 131 11.60 0.72 -6.35
N ASN A 132 12.68 1.29 -6.88
CA ASN A 132 13.84 0.50 -7.30
C ASN A 132 14.54 -0.17 -6.12
N ALA A 133 14.57 0.48 -4.96
CA ALA A 133 15.08 -0.13 -3.74
C ALA A 133 14.24 -1.36 -3.34
N ILE A 134 12.91 -1.22 -3.37
CA ILE A 134 11.99 -2.32 -3.04
C ILE A 134 12.17 -3.50 -3.99
N LEU A 135 12.33 -3.23 -5.29
CA LEU A 135 12.49 -4.30 -6.30
C LEU A 135 13.68 -5.22 -6.01
N LYS A 136 14.73 -4.71 -5.36
CA LYS A 136 15.90 -5.53 -5.01
C LYS A 136 15.53 -6.68 -4.06
N TYR A 137 14.50 -6.52 -3.27
CA TYR A 137 14.10 -7.47 -2.23
C TYR A 137 12.87 -8.27 -2.59
N LEU A 138 12.28 -8.02 -3.76
CA LEU A 138 11.15 -8.82 -4.22
C LEU A 138 11.63 -10.19 -4.64
N LYS A 139 11.10 -11.20 -3.96
CA LYS A 139 11.37 -12.58 -4.33
C LYS A 139 10.56 -12.91 -5.58
N LYS A 140 11.23 -13.43 -6.59
CA LYS A 140 10.54 -13.94 -7.77
C LYS A 140 9.78 -15.20 -7.37
N VAL A 141 8.50 -15.17 -7.61
CA VAL A 141 7.63 -16.32 -7.38
C VAL A 141 7.59 -17.17 -8.64
#